data_06bb2085a4611d462fa38f4bc500761c
#
_entry.id   06bb2085a4611d462fa38f4bc500761c
#
_cell.length_a   1.000
_cell.length_b   1.000
_cell.length_c   1.000
_cell.angle_alpha   90.00
_cell.angle_beta   90.00
_cell.angle_gamma   90.00
#
_symmetry.space_group_name_H-M   'P 1'
#
loop_
_entity.id
_entity.type
_entity.pdbx_description
1 polymer ?
#
loop_
_entity_poly.entity_id
_entity_poly.type
_entity_poly.pdbx_seq_one_letter_code
_entity_poly.pdbx_strand_id
1 'polypeptide(L)'
;MENFLFALNTVLPFLLYIAFGYGVRMSGLADEDFMKRLNKVIFQAFFPILMFNNLYSIPEGMTLNLRLVAAAIISVLLLQAVLLAVVPRLVKENERRGVIIQAIYRSNFVLFGIPLATSVFGEEGTLLATMMVAIVIPVYNITAVVILELFRGGKVPVSVLIKNILKNPMIRGALLGFIFHMLGIKLPVSVEGPIKQFANLTTPLALFVLGGTLHFNAIGGNLKYVVPSMTVKMVILPAVILAVATLLGFSGVERFVYFEMYATPVATASYAMAQNMGGDGELAGQFVVLSTVASVVTIFLWVYFLNSIGWLV
;
A
#
# COMPACT_ATOMS: atom_id res chain seq x y z
N MET A 1 6.58 26.34 4.09
CA MET A 1 7.91 25.73 3.96
C MET A 1 7.99 24.42 4.77
N GLU A 2 7.51 24.42 6.00
CA GLU A 2 7.53 23.24 6.89
C GLU A 2 6.81 22.02 6.29
N ASN A 3 5.60 22.18 5.77
CA ASN A 3 4.84 21.08 5.15
C ASN A 3 5.54 20.47 3.92
N PHE A 4 6.27 21.28 3.15
CA PHE A 4 7.05 20.79 2.02
C PHE A 4 8.27 20.00 2.49
N LEU A 5 9.02 20.53 3.47
CA LEU A 5 10.16 19.83 4.08
C LEU A 5 9.71 18.52 4.75
N PHE A 6 8.55 18.52 5.40
CA PHE A 6 7.97 17.31 5.97
C PHE A 6 7.67 16.26 4.86
N ALA A 7 6.98 16.65 3.79
CA ALA A 7 6.68 15.75 2.68
C ALA A 7 7.97 15.18 2.04
N LEU A 8 8.98 16.06 1.86
CA LEU A 8 10.29 15.65 1.34
C LEU A 8 10.99 14.66 2.27
N ASN A 9 11.07 14.94 3.57
CA ASN A 9 11.71 14.07 4.55
C ASN A 9 11.00 12.72 4.68
N THR A 10 9.68 12.68 4.49
CA THR A 10 8.91 11.43 4.50
C THR A 10 9.18 10.58 3.25
N VAL A 11 9.36 11.22 2.08
CA VAL A 11 9.55 10.51 0.80
C VAL A 11 11.01 10.14 0.55
N LEU A 12 11.94 10.97 0.98
CA LEU A 12 13.37 10.83 0.68
C LEU A 12 13.96 9.45 1.03
N PRO A 13 13.67 8.84 2.18
CA PRO A 13 14.18 7.49 2.50
C PRO A 13 13.78 6.44 1.46
N PHE A 14 12.55 6.50 0.92
CA PHE A 14 12.09 5.56 -0.10
C PHE A 14 12.84 5.73 -1.41
N LEU A 15 13.05 6.98 -1.83
CA LEU A 15 13.84 7.29 -3.02
C LEU A 15 15.29 6.84 -2.87
N LEU A 16 15.87 6.97 -1.66
CA LEU A 16 17.22 6.50 -1.38
C LEU A 16 17.32 4.96 -1.47
N TYR A 17 16.35 4.20 -0.95
CA TYR A 17 16.33 2.74 -1.10
C TYR A 17 16.23 2.31 -2.57
N ILE A 18 15.38 2.98 -3.36
CA ILE A 18 15.25 2.73 -4.80
C ILE A 18 16.55 3.10 -5.54
N ALA A 19 17.10 4.28 -5.27
CA ALA A 19 18.35 4.75 -5.89
C ALA A 19 19.52 3.84 -5.54
N PHE A 20 19.60 3.35 -4.30
CA PHE A 20 20.63 2.42 -3.88
C PHE A 20 20.52 1.07 -4.63
N GLY A 21 19.32 0.51 -4.75
CA GLY A 21 19.09 -0.71 -5.53
C GLY A 21 19.46 -0.56 -7.01
N TYR A 22 19.09 0.59 -7.60
CA TYR A 22 19.48 0.94 -8.96
C TYR A 22 21.01 1.05 -9.11
N GLY A 23 21.68 1.75 -8.18
CA GLY A 23 23.14 1.91 -8.16
C GLY A 23 23.88 0.58 -8.03
N VAL A 24 23.41 -0.33 -7.19
CA VAL A 24 23.97 -1.70 -7.03
C VAL A 24 23.87 -2.50 -8.33
N ARG A 25 22.74 -2.41 -9.04
CA ARG A 25 22.63 -3.03 -10.37
C ARG A 25 23.60 -2.40 -11.38
N MET A 26 23.66 -1.07 -11.43
CA MET A 26 24.51 -0.34 -12.37
C MET A 26 26.01 -0.56 -12.12
N SER A 27 26.41 -0.81 -10.86
CA SER A 27 27.80 -1.16 -10.51
C SER A 27 28.20 -2.59 -10.88
N GLY A 28 27.24 -3.43 -11.31
CA GLY A 28 27.50 -4.84 -11.63
C GLY A 28 27.62 -5.76 -10.43
N LEU A 29 27.44 -5.26 -9.20
CA LEU A 29 27.46 -6.09 -7.95
C LEU A 29 26.29 -7.08 -7.91
N ALA A 30 25.15 -6.72 -8.52
CA ALA A 30 23.99 -7.61 -8.64
C ALA A 30 23.34 -7.41 -10.01
N ASP A 31 23.02 -8.50 -10.67
CA ASP A 31 22.28 -8.50 -11.93
C ASP A 31 20.77 -8.48 -11.71
N GLU A 32 20.03 -8.31 -12.79
CA GLU A 32 18.56 -8.28 -12.75
C GLU A 32 17.97 -9.61 -12.30
N ASP A 33 18.60 -10.73 -12.66
CA ASP A 33 18.15 -12.07 -12.25
C ASP A 33 18.33 -12.29 -10.75
N PHE A 34 19.43 -11.80 -10.18
CA PHE A 34 19.60 -11.77 -8.73
C PHE A 34 18.48 -10.97 -8.06
N MET A 35 18.18 -9.77 -8.58
CA MET A 35 17.10 -8.91 -8.01
C MET A 35 15.74 -9.62 -8.09
N LYS A 36 15.42 -10.29 -9.19
CA LYS A 36 14.19 -11.08 -9.35
C LYS A 36 14.14 -12.25 -8.35
N ARG A 37 15.25 -12.98 -8.16
CA ARG A 37 15.33 -14.05 -7.15
C ARG A 37 15.18 -13.51 -5.73
N LEU A 38 15.82 -12.39 -5.41
CA LEU A 38 15.69 -11.74 -4.11
C LEU A 38 14.24 -11.28 -3.87
N ASN A 39 13.57 -10.72 -4.89
CA ASN A 39 12.15 -10.37 -4.78
C ASN A 39 11.28 -11.59 -4.43
N LYS A 40 11.57 -12.75 -5.00
CA LYS A 40 10.85 -13.99 -4.67
C LYS A 40 11.08 -14.41 -3.22
N VAL A 41 12.31 -14.28 -2.69
CA VAL A 41 12.62 -14.55 -1.28
C VAL A 41 11.86 -13.59 -0.38
N ILE A 42 11.88 -12.28 -0.68
CA ILE A 42 11.15 -11.27 0.07
C ILE A 42 9.65 -11.58 0.08
N PHE A 43 9.07 -11.93 -1.07
CA PHE A 43 7.66 -12.27 -1.18
C PHE A 43 7.28 -13.53 -0.40
N GLN A 44 8.13 -14.56 -0.41
CA GLN A 44 7.82 -15.86 0.21
C GLN A 44 8.17 -15.96 1.71
N ALA A 45 9.15 -15.18 2.17
CA ALA A 45 9.63 -15.25 3.56
C ALA A 45 9.32 -13.97 4.35
N PHE A 46 9.68 -12.80 3.85
CA PHE A 46 9.57 -11.56 4.60
C PHE A 46 8.15 -11.01 4.65
N PHE A 47 7.42 -10.99 3.52
CA PHE A 47 6.03 -10.51 3.51
C PHE A 47 5.09 -11.32 4.42
N PRO A 48 5.16 -12.66 4.52
CA PRO A 48 4.40 -13.41 5.53
C PRO A 48 4.69 -12.97 6.96
N ILE A 49 5.97 -12.71 7.29
CA ILE A 49 6.36 -12.22 8.61
C ILE A 49 5.80 -10.82 8.85
N LEU A 50 5.86 -9.93 7.86
CA LEU A 50 5.26 -8.60 7.93
C LEU A 50 3.75 -8.70 8.17
N MET A 51 3.04 -9.58 7.42
CA MET A 51 1.60 -9.78 7.57
C MET A 51 1.24 -10.38 8.93
N PHE A 52 2.03 -11.35 9.41
CA PHE A 52 1.90 -11.90 10.75
C PHE A 52 2.04 -10.78 11.79
N ASN A 53 3.13 -10.03 11.73
CA ASN A 53 3.41 -8.97 12.70
C ASN A 53 2.30 -7.89 12.71
N ASN A 54 1.81 -7.48 11.56
CA ASN A 54 0.75 -6.47 11.45
C ASN A 54 -0.57 -6.89 12.14
N LEU A 55 -0.93 -8.17 12.09
CA LEU A 55 -2.15 -8.69 12.71
C LEU A 55 -1.93 -9.17 14.15
N TYR A 56 -0.73 -9.68 14.46
CA TYR A 56 -0.35 -10.06 15.82
C TYR A 56 -0.27 -8.84 16.75
N SER A 57 0.29 -7.74 16.25
CA SER A 57 0.56 -6.52 17.05
C SER A 57 -0.62 -5.53 17.09
N ILE A 58 -1.85 -5.96 16.76
CA ILE A 58 -3.04 -5.12 16.93
C ILE A 58 -3.19 -4.76 18.42
N PRO A 59 -3.26 -3.46 18.80
CA PRO A 59 -3.40 -3.06 20.18
C PRO A 59 -4.71 -3.56 20.80
N GLU A 60 -4.64 -4.06 22.03
CA GLU A 60 -5.81 -4.51 22.79
C GLU A 60 -6.57 -3.33 23.41
N GLY A 61 -7.90 -3.47 23.55
CA GLY A 61 -8.73 -2.49 24.27
C GLY A 61 -9.03 -1.19 23.55
N MET A 62 -8.79 -1.14 22.24
CA MET A 62 -9.06 0.05 21.42
C MET A 62 -10.55 0.31 21.26
N THR A 63 -11.01 1.50 21.66
CA THR A 63 -12.33 2.00 21.31
C THR A 63 -12.31 2.53 19.88
N LEU A 64 -12.81 1.74 18.94
CA LEU A 64 -12.89 2.13 17.53
C LEU A 64 -14.19 2.89 17.26
N ASN A 65 -14.10 3.99 16.50
CA ASN A 65 -15.27 4.55 15.88
C ASN A 65 -15.75 3.61 14.76
N LEU A 66 -16.76 2.80 15.07
CA LEU A 66 -17.32 1.81 14.13
C LEU A 66 -17.83 2.45 12.83
N ARG A 67 -18.28 3.71 12.87
CA ARG A 67 -18.69 4.43 11.65
C ARG A 67 -17.52 4.70 10.73
N LEU A 68 -16.37 5.12 11.27
CA LEU A 68 -15.15 5.34 10.49
C LEU A 68 -14.61 4.03 9.90
N VAL A 69 -14.57 2.96 10.70
CA VAL A 69 -14.15 1.62 10.26
C VAL A 69 -15.06 1.11 9.15
N ALA A 70 -16.38 1.20 9.34
CA ALA A 70 -17.34 0.76 8.33
C ALA A 70 -17.21 1.58 7.04
N ALA A 71 -17.09 2.91 7.14
CA ALA A 71 -16.89 3.78 6.01
C ALA A 71 -15.60 3.42 5.24
N ALA A 72 -14.50 3.16 5.94
CA ALA A 72 -13.23 2.77 5.36
C ALA A 72 -13.32 1.43 4.60
N ILE A 73 -13.89 0.41 5.22
CA ILE A 73 -14.04 -0.91 4.58
C ILE A 73 -14.99 -0.83 3.39
N ILE A 74 -16.17 -0.21 3.58
CA ILE A 74 -17.19 -0.10 2.52
C ILE A 74 -16.64 0.70 1.33
N SER A 75 -15.96 1.83 1.56
CA SER A 75 -15.41 2.63 0.47
C SER A 75 -14.32 1.90 -0.30
N VAL A 76 -13.45 1.13 0.37
CA VAL A 76 -12.43 0.29 -0.29
C VAL A 76 -13.10 -0.77 -1.15
N LEU A 77 -14.08 -1.50 -0.62
CA LEU A 77 -14.77 -2.56 -1.35
C LEU A 77 -15.61 -2.01 -2.53
N LEU A 78 -16.28 -0.89 -2.31
CA LEU A 78 -17.06 -0.20 -3.35
C LEU A 78 -16.14 0.30 -4.47
N LEU A 79 -15.02 0.94 -4.13
CA LEU A 79 -14.04 1.38 -5.12
C LEU A 79 -13.49 0.19 -5.91
N GLN A 80 -13.18 -0.92 -5.26
CA GLN A 80 -12.74 -2.14 -5.95
C GLN A 80 -13.81 -2.69 -6.88
N ALA A 81 -15.07 -2.72 -6.48
CA ALA A 81 -16.18 -3.16 -7.33
C ALA A 81 -16.31 -2.27 -8.58
N VAL A 82 -16.22 -0.94 -8.42
CA VAL A 82 -16.21 0.00 -9.54
C VAL A 82 -15.01 -0.24 -10.46
N LEU A 83 -13.81 -0.41 -9.91
CA LEU A 83 -12.60 -0.64 -10.69
C LEU A 83 -12.63 -2.00 -11.41
N LEU A 84 -13.16 -3.05 -10.79
CA LEU A 84 -13.38 -4.37 -11.41
C LEU A 84 -14.37 -4.29 -12.58
N ALA A 85 -15.33 -3.38 -12.54
CA ALA A 85 -16.26 -3.13 -13.64
C ALA A 85 -15.64 -2.28 -14.75
N VAL A 86 -14.87 -1.24 -14.41
CA VAL A 86 -14.37 -0.22 -15.36
C VAL A 86 -13.08 -0.65 -16.03
N VAL A 87 -12.07 -1.07 -15.24
CA VAL A 87 -10.72 -1.35 -15.77
C VAL A 87 -10.70 -2.43 -16.85
N PRO A 88 -11.45 -3.56 -16.76
CA PRO A 88 -11.47 -4.56 -17.84
C PRO A 88 -12.07 -4.07 -19.15
N ARG A 89 -12.87 -2.99 -19.14
CA ARG A 89 -13.40 -2.36 -20.36
C ARG A 89 -12.38 -1.45 -21.05
N LEU A 90 -11.43 -0.89 -20.27
CA LEU A 90 -10.44 0.07 -20.77
C LEU A 90 -9.09 -0.59 -21.09
N VAL A 91 -8.78 -1.71 -20.42
CA VAL A 91 -7.49 -2.40 -20.50
C VAL A 91 -7.70 -3.82 -20.99
N LYS A 92 -7.03 -4.19 -22.09
CA LYS A 92 -7.21 -5.50 -22.73
C LYS A 92 -6.33 -6.58 -22.08
N GLU A 93 -5.15 -6.22 -21.64
CA GLU A 93 -4.13 -7.12 -21.11
C GLU A 93 -4.46 -7.51 -19.65
N ASN A 94 -4.71 -8.79 -19.41
CA ASN A 94 -5.11 -9.29 -18.09
C ASN A 94 -4.06 -9.00 -17.01
N GLU A 95 -2.78 -9.16 -17.33
CA GLU A 95 -1.66 -8.91 -16.43
C GLU A 95 -1.59 -7.46 -15.92
N ARG A 96 -2.14 -6.50 -16.69
CA ARG A 96 -2.19 -5.07 -16.33
C ARG A 96 -3.42 -4.69 -15.52
N ARG A 97 -4.53 -5.41 -15.69
CA ARG A 97 -5.81 -5.09 -15.02
C ARG A 97 -5.68 -5.11 -13.50
N GLY A 98 -5.16 -6.21 -12.94
CA GLY A 98 -4.95 -6.34 -11.49
C GLY A 98 -3.97 -5.31 -10.94
N VAL A 99 -2.93 -4.97 -11.72
CA VAL A 99 -1.93 -3.96 -11.36
C VAL A 99 -2.55 -2.56 -11.30
N ILE A 100 -3.32 -2.16 -12.31
CA ILE A 100 -3.97 -0.84 -12.36
C ILE A 100 -5.01 -0.72 -11.22
N ILE A 101 -5.82 -1.75 -11.01
CA ILE A 101 -6.81 -1.75 -9.94
C ILE A 101 -6.13 -1.54 -8.59
N GLN A 102 -5.11 -2.33 -8.25
CA GLN A 102 -4.43 -2.17 -6.96
C GLN A 102 -3.65 -0.84 -6.86
N ALA A 103 -3.12 -0.31 -7.96
CA ALA A 103 -2.46 0.99 -7.95
C ALA A 103 -3.42 2.13 -7.60
N ILE A 104 -4.68 2.04 -7.99
CA ILE A 104 -5.69 3.06 -7.70
C ILE A 104 -6.20 2.98 -6.27
N TYR A 105 -6.61 1.79 -5.77
CA TYR A 105 -7.23 1.73 -4.45
C TYR A 105 -6.23 1.55 -3.29
N ARG A 106 -5.08 0.92 -3.53
CA ARG A 106 -4.15 0.51 -2.48
C ARG A 106 -3.09 1.57 -2.21
N SER A 107 -3.05 2.04 -0.98
CA SER A 107 -2.14 3.11 -0.54
C SER A 107 -1.04 2.59 0.37
N ASN A 108 0.08 3.30 0.39
CA ASN A 108 1.17 3.09 1.34
C ASN A 108 0.86 3.79 2.68
N PHE A 109 -0.27 3.42 3.26
CA PHE A 109 -0.86 4.09 4.41
C PHE A 109 -0.02 3.97 5.68
N VAL A 110 0.69 2.85 5.87
CA VAL A 110 1.58 2.65 7.04
C VAL A 110 2.71 3.69 7.07
N LEU A 111 3.37 3.86 5.93
CA LEU A 111 4.64 4.60 5.87
C LEU A 111 4.43 6.10 5.65
N PHE A 112 3.30 6.49 5.09
CA PHE A 112 2.97 7.89 4.83
C PHE A 112 1.85 8.39 5.75
N GLY A 113 0.81 7.58 5.98
CA GLY A 113 -0.35 8.00 6.75
C GLY A 113 -0.01 8.26 8.22
N ILE A 114 0.61 7.30 8.92
CA ILE A 114 0.93 7.50 10.35
C ILE A 114 1.82 8.75 10.56
N PRO A 115 2.97 8.94 9.86
CA PRO A 115 3.77 10.15 10.02
C PRO A 115 3.02 11.43 9.65
N LEU A 116 2.16 11.38 8.62
CA LEU A 116 1.40 12.52 8.17
C LEU A 116 0.33 12.93 9.21
N ALA A 117 -0.44 11.97 9.72
CA ALA A 117 -1.40 12.19 10.81
C ALA A 117 -0.72 12.71 12.09
N THR A 118 0.46 12.14 12.42
CA THR A 118 1.27 12.60 13.55
C THR A 118 1.71 14.06 13.39
N SER A 119 2.16 14.44 12.21
CA SER A 119 2.60 15.80 11.92
C SER A 119 1.50 16.84 12.03
N VAL A 120 0.26 16.47 11.66
CA VAL A 120 -0.87 17.40 11.61
C VAL A 120 -1.64 17.43 12.95
N PHE A 121 -1.87 16.28 13.58
CA PHE A 121 -2.72 16.12 14.76
C PHE A 121 -2.00 15.53 15.98
N GLY A 122 -0.67 15.41 15.95
CA GLY A 122 0.13 14.91 17.07
C GLY A 122 -0.26 13.49 17.49
N GLU A 123 -0.40 13.27 18.80
CA GLU A 123 -0.67 11.94 19.37
C GLU A 123 -2.03 11.38 18.97
N GLU A 124 -3.06 12.22 18.89
CA GLU A 124 -4.42 11.81 18.49
C GLU A 124 -4.43 11.27 17.05
N GLY A 125 -3.77 11.99 16.12
CA GLY A 125 -3.61 11.54 14.73
C GLY A 125 -2.82 10.24 14.63
N THR A 126 -1.72 10.12 15.39
CA THR A 126 -0.90 8.90 15.44
C THR A 126 -1.73 7.70 15.87
N LEU A 127 -2.48 7.85 16.96
CA LEU A 127 -3.30 6.78 17.51
C LEU A 127 -4.36 6.34 16.49
N LEU A 128 -5.14 7.26 15.96
CA LEU A 128 -6.22 6.94 15.03
C LEU A 128 -5.68 6.33 13.71
N ALA A 129 -4.61 6.89 13.14
CA ALA A 129 -3.98 6.34 11.94
C ALA A 129 -3.44 4.92 12.16
N THR A 130 -2.79 4.66 13.31
CA THR A 130 -2.28 3.33 13.68
C THR A 130 -3.44 2.32 13.80
N MET A 131 -4.55 2.73 14.41
CA MET A 131 -5.75 1.91 14.51
C MET A 131 -6.31 1.56 13.14
N MET A 132 -6.47 2.55 12.27
CA MET A 132 -6.99 2.35 10.93
C MET A 132 -6.06 1.50 10.07
N VAL A 133 -4.74 1.64 10.23
CA VAL A 133 -3.74 0.77 9.59
C VAL A 133 -3.97 -0.70 9.96
N ALA A 134 -4.17 -1.01 11.24
CA ALA A 134 -4.37 -2.38 11.71
C ALA A 134 -5.59 -3.07 11.05
N ILE A 135 -6.61 -2.30 10.66
CA ILE A 135 -7.83 -2.81 10.04
C ILE A 135 -7.74 -2.80 8.50
N VAL A 136 -7.28 -1.69 7.94
CA VAL A 136 -7.34 -1.45 6.49
C VAL A 136 -6.26 -2.23 5.73
N ILE A 137 -5.06 -2.39 6.30
CA ILE A 137 -3.97 -3.09 5.62
C ILE A 137 -4.28 -4.57 5.37
N PRO A 138 -4.85 -5.34 6.31
CA PRO A 138 -5.33 -6.68 6.01
C PRO A 138 -6.34 -6.73 4.86
N VAL A 139 -7.31 -5.81 4.83
CA VAL A 139 -8.29 -5.72 3.74
C VAL A 139 -7.58 -5.45 2.41
N TYR A 140 -6.66 -4.48 2.36
CA TYR A 140 -5.86 -4.20 1.17
C TYR A 140 -5.08 -5.43 0.68
N ASN A 141 -4.45 -6.16 1.58
CA ASN A 141 -3.62 -7.31 1.21
C ASN A 141 -4.46 -8.50 0.73
N ILE A 142 -5.55 -8.84 1.43
CA ILE A 142 -6.44 -9.92 1.05
C ILE A 142 -7.06 -9.64 -0.32
N THR A 143 -7.62 -8.46 -0.50
CA THR A 143 -8.28 -8.09 -1.75
C THR A 143 -7.31 -7.94 -2.91
N ALA A 144 -6.06 -7.49 -2.66
CA ALA A 144 -5.02 -7.45 -3.70
C ALA A 144 -4.65 -8.86 -4.19
N VAL A 145 -4.54 -9.84 -3.28
CA VAL A 145 -4.32 -11.25 -3.66
C VAL A 145 -5.48 -11.75 -4.51
N VAL A 146 -6.72 -11.50 -4.08
CA VAL A 146 -7.91 -11.92 -4.83
C VAL A 146 -7.92 -11.31 -6.25
N ILE A 147 -7.69 -10.01 -6.36
CA ILE A 147 -7.71 -9.28 -7.62
C ILE A 147 -6.58 -9.75 -8.56
N LEU A 148 -5.37 -9.93 -8.06
CA LEU A 148 -4.26 -10.43 -8.88
C LEU A 148 -4.50 -11.87 -9.35
N GLU A 149 -5.00 -12.75 -8.48
CA GLU A 149 -5.36 -14.12 -8.88
C GLU A 149 -6.50 -14.15 -9.90
N LEU A 150 -7.48 -13.25 -9.80
CA LEU A 150 -8.60 -13.15 -10.75
C LEU A 150 -8.11 -12.86 -12.17
N PHE A 151 -7.03 -12.07 -12.31
CA PHE A 151 -6.50 -11.66 -13.61
C PHE A 151 -5.22 -12.43 -14.03
N ARG A 152 -4.78 -13.41 -13.24
CA ARG A 152 -3.49 -14.11 -13.46
C ARG A 152 -3.41 -14.93 -14.75
N GLY A 153 -4.51 -15.37 -15.33
CA GLY A 153 -4.41 -16.25 -16.49
C GLY A 153 -5.73 -16.79 -17.04
N GLY A 154 -6.67 -15.91 -17.35
CA GLY A 154 -7.92 -16.31 -17.98
C GLY A 154 -8.98 -16.83 -16.98
N LYS A 155 -10.00 -17.54 -17.48
CA LYS A 155 -11.09 -18.06 -16.63
C LYS A 155 -10.60 -19.22 -15.77
N VAL A 156 -10.28 -18.94 -14.50
CA VAL A 156 -9.89 -19.96 -13.51
C VAL A 156 -11.14 -20.39 -12.74
N PRO A 157 -11.36 -21.71 -12.54
CA PRO A 157 -12.46 -22.19 -11.68
C PRO A 157 -12.35 -21.60 -10.26
N VAL A 158 -13.49 -21.26 -9.67
CA VAL A 158 -13.54 -20.64 -8.32
C VAL A 158 -12.79 -21.48 -7.27
N SER A 159 -12.87 -22.81 -7.36
CA SER A 159 -12.14 -23.72 -6.47
C SER A 159 -10.63 -23.58 -6.57
N VAL A 160 -10.10 -23.37 -7.78
CA VAL A 160 -8.65 -23.14 -8.01
C VAL A 160 -8.27 -21.75 -7.51
N LEU A 161 -9.10 -20.72 -7.71
CA LEU A 161 -8.92 -19.38 -7.18
C LEU A 161 -8.81 -19.41 -5.65
N ILE A 162 -9.76 -20.02 -4.96
CA ILE A 162 -9.76 -20.18 -3.49
C ILE A 162 -8.50 -20.92 -3.03
N LYS A 163 -8.13 -22.01 -3.69
CA LYS A 163 -6.92 -22.78 -3.37
C LYS A 163 -5.65 -21.94 -3.50
N ASN A 164 -5.54 -21.13 -4.55
CA ASN A 164 -4.39 -20.24 -4.76
C ASN A 164 -4.31 -19.13 -3.71
N ILE A 165 -5.45 -18.53 -3.35
CA ILE A 165 -5.55 -17.54 -2.28
C ILE A 165 -5.07 -18.15 -0.95
N LEU A 166 -5.59 -19.31 -0.56
CA LEU A 166 -5.21 -19.98 0.69
C LEU A 166 -3.75 -20.48 0.71
N LYS A 167 -3.16 -20.73 -0.47
CA LYS A 167 -1.74 -21.06 -0.60
C LYS A 167 -0.82 -19.84 -0.61
N ASN A 168 -1.37 -18.65 -0.79
CA ASN A 168 -0.56 -17.43 -0.84
C ASN A 168 0.17 -17.22 0.50
N PRO A 169 1.50 -17.01 0.49
CA PRO A 169 2.28 -16.91 1.72
C PRO A 169 1.86 -15.70 2.58
N MET A 170 1.44 -14.59 1.97
CA MET A 170 0.97 -13.41 2.71
C MET A 170 -0.34 -13.70 3.45
N ILE A 171 -1.28 -14.41 2.81
CA ILE A 171 -2.54 -14.81 3.45
C ILE A 171 -2.28 -15.75 4.64
N ARG A 172 -1.35 -16.71 4.49
CA ARG A 172 -0.97 -17.60 5.59
C ARG A 172 -0.35 -16.86 6.76
N GLY A 173 0.56 -15.92 6.49
CA GLY A 173 1.14 -15.05 7.53
C GLY A 173 0.06 -14.23 8.23
N ALA A 174 -0.85 -13.62 7.48
CA ALA A 174 -1.97 -12.86 8.01
C ALA A 174 -2.90 -13.70 8.91
N LEU A 175 -3.30 -14.89 8.42
CA LEU A 175 -4.15 -15.82 9.19
C LEU A 175 -3.49 -16.24 10.50
N LEU A 176 -2.19 -16.59 10.45
CA LEU A 176 -1.46 -16.99 11.66
C LEU A 176 -1.38 -15.84 12.66
N GLY A 177 -1.05 -14.61 12.24
CA GLY A 177 -1.02 -13.43 13.10
C GLY A 177 -2.38 -13.13 13.72
N PHE A 178 -3.46 -13.24 12.92
CA PHE A 178 -4.82 -13.06 13.40
C PHE A 178 -5.23 -14.12 14.45
N ILE A 179 -4.89 -15.40 14.22
CA ILE A 179 -5.16 -16.47 15.18
C ILE A 179 -4.43 -16.22 16.51
N PHE A 180 -3.15 -15.84 16.46
CA PHE A 180 -2.38 -15.54 17.67
C PHE A 180 -2.99 -14.36 18.44
N HIS A 181 -3.39 -13.30 17.72
CA HIS A 181 -4.06 -12.15 18.32
C HIS A 181 -5.38 -12.52 18.98
N MET A 182 -6.26 -13.25 18.27
CA MET A 182 -7.57 -13.66 18.77
C MET A 182 -7.51 -14.61 19.98
N LEU A 183 -6.48 -15.46 20.03
CA LEU A 183 -6.26 -16.38 21.15
C LEU A 183 -5.48 -15.75 22.31
N GLY A 184 -5.09 -14.48 22.20
CA GLY A 184 -4.26 -13.81 23.20
C GLY A 184 -2.86 -14.43 23.40
N ILE A 185 -2.36 -15.15 22.39
CA ILE A 185 -1.06 -15.82 22.48
C ILE A 185 0.04 -14.75 22.42
N LYS A 186 0.80 -14.62 23.51
CA LYS A 186 1.96 -13.72 23.61
C LYS A 186 3.23 -14.50 23.34
N LEU A 187 4.00 -14.05 22.37
CA LEU A 187 5.32 -14.60 22.10
C LEU A 187 6.35 -14.10 23.12
N PRO A 188 7.35 -14.91 23.48
CA PRO A 188 8.49 -14.41 24.26
C PRO A 188 9.19 -13.26 23.53
N VAL A 189 9.71 -12.28 24.28
CA VAL A 189 10.41 -11.11 23.72
C VAL A 189 11.58 -11.51 22.81
N SER A 190 12.25 -12.62 23.13
CA SER A 190 13.34 -13.20 22.33
C SER A 190 12.90 -13.68 20.94
N VAL A 191 11.60 -13.94 20.73
CA VAL A 191 11.00 -14.34 19.44
C VAL A 191 10.34 -13.14 18.77
N GLU A 192 9.60 -12.33 19.52
CA GLU A 192 8.90 -11.15 19.01
C GLU A 192 9.86 -10.11 18.43
N GLY A 193 10.99 -9.85 19.10
CA GLY A 193 12.03 -8.93 18.66
C GLY A 193 12.52 -9.20 17.24
N PRO A 194 13.06 -10.39 16.93
CA PRO A 194 13.44 -10.80 15.58
C PRO A 194 12.30 -10.73 14.56
N ILE A 195 11.07 -11.14 14.90
CA ILE A 195 9.91 -11.05 14.01
C ILE A 195 9.68 -9.59 13.60
N LYS A 196 9.68 -8.67 14.55
CA LYS A 196 9.51 -7.22 14.29
C LYS A 196 10.64 -6.66 13.43
N GLN A 197 11.89 -7.09 13.65
CA GLN A 197 13.04 -6.68 12.84
C GLN A 197 12.90 -7.15 11.39
N PHE A 198 12.54 -8.42 11.13
CA PHE A 198 12.29 -8.93 9.79
C PHE A 198 11.09 -8.24 9.12
N ALA A 199 10.02 -7.99 9.86
CA ALA A 199 8.87 -7.24 9.37
C ALA A 199 9.29 -5.83 8.90
N ASN A 200 10.05 -5.10 9.72
CA ASN A 200 10.53 -3.76 9.40
C ASN A 200 11.49 -3.72 8.20
N LEU A 201 12.26 -4.77 7.99
CA LEU A 201 13.21 -4.89 6.88
C LEU A 201 12.52 -5.15 5.53
N THR A 202 11.29 -5.68 5.55
CA THR A 202 10.57 -6.11 4.34
C THR A 202 10.40 -4.97 3.32
N THR A 203 9.97 -3.80 3.76
CA THR A 203 9.72 -2.65 2.86
C THR A 203 11.01 -2.06 2.29
N PRO A 204 12.07 -1.77 3.09
CA PRO A 204 13.36 -1.35 2.55
C PRO A 204 13.94 -2.31 1.50
N LEU A 205 13.88 -3.62 1.76
CA LEU A 205 14.34 -4.63 0.81
C LEU A 205 13.49 -4.66 -0.47
N ALA A 206 12.17 -4.54 -0.36
CA ALA A 206 11.29 -4.50 -1.53
C ALA A 206 11.56 -3.27 -2.42
N LEU A 207 11.84 -2.11 -1.83
CA LEU A 207 12.20 -0.88 -2.54
C LEU A 207 13.60 -0.97 -3.17
N PHE A 208 14.54 -1.57 -2.48
CA PHE A 208 15.88 -1.86 -3.01
C PHE A 208 15.78 -2.73 -4.28
N VAL A 209 15.03 -3.82 -4.22
CA VAL A 209 14.82 -4.71 -5.37
C VAL A 209 14.07 -4.00 -6.48
N LEU A 210 13.05 -3.20 -6.15
CA LEU A 210 12.35 -2.38 -7.13
C LEU A 210 13.31 -1.48 -7.90
N GLY A 211 14.22 -0.78 -7.21
CA GLY A 211 15.26 0.04 -7.84
C GLY A 211 16.15 -0.79 -8.76
N GLY A 212 16.57 -1.97 -8.32
CA GLY A 212 17.40 -2.88 -9.11
C GLY A 212 16.71 -3.48 -10.35
N THR A 213 15.39 -3.49 -10.41
CA THR A 213 14.62 -3.99 -11.57
C THR A 213 14.00 -2.88 -12.42
N LEU A 214 14.18 -1.61 -12.05
CA LEU A 214 13.54 -0.49 -12.73
C LEU A 214 14.20 -0.18 -14.08
N HIS A 215 13.39 -0.04 -15.13
CA HIS A 215 13.78 0.35 -16.48
C HIS A 215 13.15 1.70 -16.84
N PHE A 216 13.93 2.79 -16.75
CA PHE A 216 13.42 4.13 -17.04
C PHE A 216 12.96 4.31 -18.50
N ASN A 217 13.58 3.61 -19.46
CA ASN A 217 13.23 3.71 -20.87
C ASN A 217 11.82 3.19 -21.20
N ALA A 218 11.27 2.30 -20.37
CA ALA A 218 9.95 1.72 -20.57
C ALA A 218 8.81 2.60 -20.02
N ILE A 219 9.10 3.66 -19.26
CA ILE A 219 8.08 4.54 -18.66
C ILE A 219 7.21 5.18 -19.73
N GLY A 220 7.80 5.64 -20.86
CA GLY A 220 7.09 6.29 -21.95
C GLY A 220 5.94 5.46 -22.53
N GLY A 221 6.15 4.15 -22.69
CA GLY A 221 5.14 3.22 -23.24
C GLY A 221 3.91 3.00 -22.34
N ASN A 222 4.05 3.23 -21.04
CA ASN A 222 3.03 2.99 -20.04
C ASN A 222 2.30 4.26 -19.56
N LEU A 223 2.70 5.45 -20.02
CA LEU A 223 2.10 6.74 -19.58
C LEU A 223 0.58 6.78 -19.76
N LYS A 224 0.05 6.15 -20.82
CA LYS A 224 -1.40 6.06 -21.05
C LYS A 224 -2.18 5.35 -19.94
N TYR A 225 -1.52 4.49 -19.14
CA TYR A 225 -2.10 3.85 -17.98
C TYR A 225 -1.72 4.57 -16.68
N VAL A 226 -0.47 5.02 -16.58
CA VAL A 226 0.08 5.63 -15.36
C VAL A 226 -0.59 6.98 -15.08
N VAL A 227 -0.63 7.89 -16.06
CA VAL A 227 -1.14 9.24 -15.85
C VAL A 227 -2.60 9.25 -15.41
N PRO A 228 -3.56 8.60 -16.12
CA PRO A 228 -4.95 8.60 -15.68
C PRO A 228 -5.13 7.94 -14.31
N SER A 229 -4.46 6.80 -14.07
CA SER A 229 -4.59 6.08 -12.79
C SER A 229 -4.05 6.89 -11.63
N MET A 230 -2.91 7.57 -11.79
CA MET A 230 -2.36 8.46 -10.76
C MET A 230 -3.22 9.69 -10.52
N THR A 231 -3.80 10.27 -11.58
CA THR A 231 -4.75 11.39 -11.44
C THR A 231 -5.97 10.96 -10.62
N VAL A 232 -6.55 9.79 -10.93
CA VAL A 232 -7.64 9.23 -10.11
C VAL A 232 -7.18 9.01 -8.67
N LYS A 233 -6.04 8.36 -8.47
CA LYS A 233 -5.51 7.98 -7.16
C LYS A 233 -5.16 9.18 -6.27
N MET A 234 -4.45 10.18 -6.81
CA MET A 234 -3.81 11.22 -6.01
C MET A 234 -4.59 12.54 -5.99
N VAL A 235 -5.59 12.69 -6.88
CA VAL A 235 -6.39 13.91 -6.99
C VAL A 235 -7.88 13.60 -6.80
N ILE A 236 -8.46 12.76 -7.66
CA ILE A 236 -9.92 12.55 -7.69
C ILE A 236 -10.40 11.81 -6.44
N LEU A 237 -9.79 10.68 -6.10
CA LEU A 237 -10.20 9.89 -4.94
C LEU A 237 -10.06 10.67 -3.63
N PRO A 238 -8.93 11.34 -3.32
CA PRO A 238 -8.83 12.16 -2.12
C PRO A 238 -9.94 13.22 -2.02
N ALA A 239 -10.26 13.92 -3.15
CA ALA A 239 -11.34 14.90 -3.18
C ALA A 239 -12.70 14.26 -2.88
N VAL A 240 -13.02 13.14 -3.52
CA VAL A 240 -14.28 12.40 -3.28
C VAL A 240 -14.38 11.93 -1.83
N ILE A 241 -13.29 11.38 -1.28
CA ILE A 241 -13.27 10.89 0.10
C ILE A 241 -13.42 12.02 1.11
N LEU A 242 -12.82 13.19 0.88
CA LEU A 242 -13.04 14.37 1.71
C LEU A 242 -14.51 14.82 1.70
N ALA A 243 -15.14 14.82 0.53
CA ALA A 243 -16.58 15.12 0.42
C ALA A 243 -17.42 14.10 1.20
N VAL A 244 -17.14 12.79 1.03
CA VAL A 244 -17.83 11.72 1.77
C VAL A 244 -17.61 11.84 3.28
N ALA A 245 -16.38 12.10 3.73
CA ALA A 245 -16.05 12.27 5.14
C ALA A 245 -16.83 13.45 5.77
N THR A 246 -16.96 14.54 5.02
CA THR A 246 -17.74 15.71 5.44
C THR A 246 -19.23 15.40 5.52
N LEU A 247 -19.80 14.70 4.53
CA LEU A 247 -21.20 14.28 4.54
C LEU A 247 -21.51 13.30 5.68
N LEU A 248 -20.55 12.45 6.05
CA LEU A 248 -20.67 11.54 7.19
C LEU A 248 -20.47 12.23 8.54
N GLY A 249 -20.11 13.52 8.57
CA GLY A 249 -19.91 14.29 9.79
C GLY A 249 -18.71 13.86 10.63
N PHE A 250 -17.64 13.37 9.98
CA PHE A 250 -16.41 13.00 10.69
C PHE A 250 -15.69 14.22 11.26
N SER A 251 -15.07 14.04 12.43
CA SER A 251 -14.21 15.07 13.06
C SER A 251 -13.01 15.45 12.17
N GLY A 252 -12.27 16.51 12.51
CA GLY A 252 -11.08 16.92 11.77
C GLY A 252 -10.07 15.80 11.62
N VAL A 253 -9.74 15.11 12.72
CA VAL A 253 -8.78 13.99 12.73
C VAL A 253 -9.30 12.78 11.96
N GLU A 254 -10.56 12.38 12.17
CA GLU A 254 -11.18 11.25 11.47
C GLU A 254 -11.25 11.50 9.96
N ARG A 255 -11.63 12.71 9.55
CA ARG A 255 -11.70 13.13 8.16
C ARG A 255 -10.33 13.06 7.50
N PHE A 256 -9.30 13.53 8.20
CA PHE A 256 -7.93 13.53 7.69
C PHE A 256 -7.38 12.11 7.57
N VAL A 257 -7.52 11.27 8.59
CA VAL A 257 -7.06 9.88 8.56
C VAL A 257 -7.79 9.08 7.47
N TYR A 258 -9.08 9.32 7.27
CA TYR A 258 -9.84 8.69 6.19
C TYR A 258 -9.39 9.18 4.79
N PHE A 259 -9.09 10.47 4.66
CA PHE A 259 -8.54 11.06 3.44
C PHE A 259 -7.17 10.46 3.09
N GLU A 260 -6.24 10.38 4.03
CA GLU A 260 -4.88 9.93 3.75
C GLU A 260 -4.78 8.45 3.37
N MET A 261 -5.80 7.63 3.72
CA MET A 261 -5.93 6.27 3.19
C MET A 261 -5.95 6.23 1.66
N TYR A 262 -6.36 7.31 1.00
CA TYR A 262 -6.44 7.42 -0.45
C TYR A 262 -5.42 8.38 -1.04
N ALA A 263 -5.01 9.41 -0.32
CA ALA A 263 -4.08 10.45 -0.79
C ALA A 263 -2.61 10.02 -0.79
N THR A 264 -2.25 9.01 0.00
CA THR A 264 -0.87 8.51 0.06
C THR A 264 -0.49 7.69 -1.19
N PRO A 265 0.80 7.61 -1.55
CA PRO A 265 1.23 6.94 -2.79
C PRO A 265 0.90 5.46 -2.82
N VAL A 266 1.10 4.83 -3.97
CA VAL A 266 0.85 3.40 -4.18
C VAL A 266 1.69 2.55 -3.21
N ALA A 267 1.08 1.53 -2.62
CA ALA A 267 1.76 0.64 -1.68
C ALA A 267 2.94 -0.10 -2.35
N THR A 268 4.11 -0.07 -1.71
CA THR A 268 5.33 -0.73 -2.20
C THR A 268 5.17 -2.23 -2.42
N ALA A 269 4.37 -2.89 -1.58
CA ALA A 269 4.04 -4.29 -1.72
C ALA A 269 3.31 -4.62 -3.05
N SER A 270 2.69 -3.63 -3.72
CA SER A 270 2.01 -3.82 -5.01
C SER A 270 2.96 -4.31 -6.10
N TYR A 271 4.20 -3.80 -6.13
CA TYR A 271 5.23 -4.28 -7.05
C TYR A 271 5.57 -5.75 -6.79
N ALA A 272 5.94 -6.09 -5.55
CA ALA A 272 6.35 -7.45 -5.21
C ALA A 272 5.23 -8.48 -5.46
N MET A 273 3.98 -8.11 -5.16
CA MET A 273 2.81 -8.96 -5.43
C MET A 273 2.58 -9.15 -6.92
N ALA A 274 2.55 -8.07 -7.71
CA ALA A 274 2.37 -8.14 -9.16
C ALA A 274 3.43 -9.04 -9.79
N GLN A 275 4.70 -8.79 -9.50
CA GLN A 275 5.83 -9.56 -10.02
C GLN A 275 5.73 -11.07 -9.72
N ASN A 276 5.28 -11.46 -8.53
CA ASN A 276 5.22 -12.86 -8.10
C ASN A 276 3.89 -13.55 -8.40
N MET A 277 2.85 -12.79 -8.74
CA MET A 277 1.50 -13.31 -8.97
C MET A 277 1.03 -13.21 -10.43
N GLY A 278 1.96 -12.96 -11.36
CA GLY A 278 1.67 -12.95 -12.81
C GLY A 278 1.02 -11.65 -13.31
N GLY A 279 1.16 -10.56 -12.57
CA GLY A 279 0.85 -9.21 -13.04
C GLY A 279 2.03 -8.58 -13.76
N ASP A 280 1.78 -7.46 -14.48
CA ASP A 280 2.82 -6.63 -15.09
C ASP A 280 3.65 -5.93 -13.99
N GLY A 281 4.76 -6.59 -13.60
CA GLY A 281 5.65 -6.12 -12.54
C GLY A 281 6.33 -4.80 -12.89
N GLU A 282 6.62 -4.57 -14.18
CA GLU A 282 7.22 -3.31 -14.64
C GLU A 282 6.25 -2.14 -14.45
N LEU A 283 5.02 -2.28 -14.93
CA LEU A 283 3.97 -1.28 -14.72
C LEU A 283 3.71 -1.03 -13.22
N ALA A 284 3.69 -2.10 -12.41
CA ALA A 284 3.53 -1.97 -10.95
C ALA A 284 4.68 -1.18 -10.31
N GLY A 285 5.92 -1.44 -10.74
CA GLY A 285 7.10 -0.70 -10.29
C GLY A 285 7.02 0.79 -10.66
N GLN A 286 6.62 1.09 -11.89
CA GLN A 286 6.43 2.46 -12.35
C GLN A 286 5.37 3.19 -11.53
N PHE A 287 4.24 2.56 -11.20
CA PHE A 287 3.23 3.14 -10.30
C PHE A 287 3.81 3.47 -8.93
N VAL A 288 4.55 2.55 -8.32
CA VAL A 288 5.15 2.78 -6.99
C VAL A 288 6.12 3.96 -7.04
N VAL A 289 7.06 3.96 -7.98
CA VAL A 289 8.09 5.01 -8.06
C VAL A 289 7.48 6.37 -8.39
N LEU A 290 6.67 6.45 -9.45
CA LEU A 290 6.13 7.72 -9.91
C LEU A 290 5.13 8.31 -8.92
N SER A 291 4.28 7.48 -8.27
CA SER A 291 3.39 7.98 -7.21
C SER A 291 4.17 8.45 -5.98
N THR A 292 5.26 7.75 -5.62
CA THR A 292 6.12 8.16 -4.50
C THR A 292 6.78 9.51 -4.78
N VAL A 293 7.33 9.72 -5.97
CA VAL A 293 7.90 11.03 -6.36
C VAL A 293 6.82 12.11 -6.39
N ALA A 294 5.67 11.84 -7.03
CA ALA A 294 4.58 12.79 -7.14
C ALA A 294 3.96 13.12 -5.76
N SER A 295 4.05 12.22 -4.78
CA SER A 295 3.48 12.43 -3.44
C SER A 295 4.12 13.61 -2.70
N VAL A 296 5.38 13.96 -2.99
CA VAL A 296 6.01 15.17 -2.42
C VAL A 296 5.17 16.41 -2.72
N VAL A 297 4.74 16.53 -3.98
CA VAL A 297 3.95 17.68 -4.43
C VAL A 297 2.48 17.53 -4.04
N THR A 298 1.88 16.36 -4.28
CA THR A 298 0.44 16.17 -4.05
C THR A 298 0.08 16.20 -2.57
N ILE A 299 0.87 15.61 -1.68
CA ILE A 299 0.65 15.68 -0.23
C ILE A 299 0.81 17.13 0.25
N PHE A 300 1.87 17.83 -0.20
CA PHE A 300 2.06 19.25 0.13
C PHE A 300 0.84 20.09 -0.29
N LEU A 301 0.38 19.94 -1.54
CA LEU A 301 -0.77 20.71 -2.04
C LEU A 301 -2.07 20.39 -1.29
N TRP A 302 -2.32 19.12 -0.96
CA TRP A 302 -3.49 18.72 -0.20
C TRP A 302 -3.46 19.26 1.23
N VAL A 303 -2.33 19.12 1.95
CA VAL A 303 -2.18 19.64 3.31
C VAL A 303 -2.31 21.18 3.30
N TYR A 304 -1.68 21.86 2.35
CA TYR A 304 -1.79 23.30 2.18
C TYR A 304 -3.25 23.74 1.93
N PHE A 305 -3.95 23.05 1.02
CA PHE A 305 -5.37 23.30 0.73
C PHE A 305 -6.24 23.11 1.96
N LEU A 306 -6.13 21.98 2.65
CA LEU A 306 -6.91 21.67 3.84
C LEU A 306 -6.66 22.67 4.98
N ASN A 307 -5.40 23.09 5.16
CA ASN A 307 -5.06 24.13 6.12
C ASN A 307 -5.68 25.49 5.74
N SER A 308 -5.65 25.85 4.45
CA SER A 308 -6.18 27.14 3.97
C SER A 308 -7.69 27.29 4.14
N ILE A 309 -8.44 26.18 4.14
CA ILE A 309 -9.91 26.16 4.38
C ILE A 309 -10.27 25.90 5.85
N GLY A 310 -9.28 25.85 6.76
CA GLY A 310 -9.50 25.66 8.20
C GLY A 310 -9.96 24.25 8.60
N TRP A 311 -9.62 23.23 7.82
CA TRP A 311 -10.04 21.85 8.09
C TRP A 311 -9.02 21.05 8.92
N LEU A 312 -7.85 21.60 9.18
CA LEU A 312 -6.80 21.01 10.01
C LEU A 312 -6.68 21.66 11.40
N VAL A 313 -7.61 22.55 11.76
CA VAL A 313 -7.67 23.24 13.06
C VAL A 313 -8.83 22.70 13.87
#